data_bf56029fcf06c38ee74c90cca110e8e2
#
_entry.id   bf56029fcf06c38ee74c90cca110e8e2
#
_cell.length_a   1.000
_cell.length_b   1.000
_cell.length_c   1.000
_cell.angle_alpha   90.00
_cell.angle_beta   90.00
_cell.angle_gamma   90.00
#
_symmetry.space_group_name_H-M   'P 1'
#
loop_
_entity.id
_entity.type
_entity.pdbx_description
1 polymer ?
#
loop_
_entity_poly.entity_id
_entity_poly.type
_entity_poly.pdbx_seq_one_letter_code
_entity_poly.pdbx_strand_id
1 'polypeptide(L)'
;MAHEKNHDYHILNPSIWPFIGSIAAFVMLFGAVVFFHSENPWMFIAGFVGVLFVMYVWWADTVKENQVGDHTPVVLIGLRYGFILFIMSEVMFFLAWFWSFFKHAMYPMGEMSPLQAVSYTHLTLPTILLV
;
A
#
# COMPACT_ATOMS: atom_id res chain seq x y z
N MET A 1 -25.44 15.75 22.79
CA MET A 1 -26.57 16.23 21.97
C MET A 1 -26.58 15.35 20.73
N ALA A 2 -27.58 14.50 20.56
CA ALA A 2 -27.75 13.68 19.35
C ALA A 2 -28.02 14.66 18.19
N HIS A 3 -27.13 14.73 17.25
CA HIS A 3 -27.36 15.47 16.02
C HIS A 3 -28.49 14.75 15.29
N GLU A 4 -29.64 15.41 15.16
CA GLU A 4 -30.77 14.89 14.38
C GLU A 4 -30.31 14.82 12.92
N LYS A 5 -30.03 13.59 12.44
CA LYS A 5 -29.50 13.39 11.10
C LYS A 5 -30.61 13.63 10.09
N ASN A 6 -30.45 14.64 9.27
CA ASN A 6 -31.36 15.01 8.17
C ASN A 6 -31.06 14.25 6.85
N HIS A 7 -30.17 13.25 6.88
CA HIS A 7 -29.78 12.47 5.69
C HIS A 7 -29.25 11.08 6.08
N ASP A 8 -29.34 10.12 5.14
CA ASP A 8 -28.90 8.74 5.31
C ASP A 8 -27.41 8.52 4.95
N TYR A 9 -26.69 9.54 4.54
CA TYR A 9 -25.31 9.45 4.12
C TYR A 9 -24.33 9.59 5.30
N HIS A 10 -23.12 9.01 5.13
CA HIS A 10 -22.06 9.07 6.12
C HIS A 10 -21.27 10.39 6.00
N ILE A 11 -21.83 11.47 6.50
CA ILE A 11 -21.20 12.79 6.55
C ILE A 11 -20.83 13.09 7.99
N LEU A 12 -19.54 12.93 8.31
CA LEU A 12 -18.97 13.18 9.62
C LEU A 12 -18.07 14.41 9.63
N ASN A 13 -17.78 14.88 10.82
CA ASN A 13 -16.79 15.94 10.99
C ASN A 13 -15.40 15.47 10.52
N PRO A 14 -14.56 16.36 9.95
CA PRO A 14 -13.21 16.00 9.53
C PRO A 14 -12.41 15.40 10.69
N SER A 15 -11.83 14.23 10.44
CA SER A 15 -10.94 13.54 11.38
C SER A 15 -9.49 13.95 11.15
N ILE A 16 -8.69 14.01 12.20
CA ILE A 16 -7.26 14.31 12.11
C ILE A 16 -6.42 13.07 11.77
N TRP A 17 -6.98 11.87 11.90
CA TRP A 17 -6.25 10.60 11.74
C TRP A 17 -5.65 10.40 10.35
N PRO A 18 -6.32 10.73 9.24
CA PRO A 18 -5.73 10.65 7.90
C PRO A 18 -4.47 11.50 7.76
N PHE A 19 -4.46 12.69 8.35
CA PHE A 19 -3.30 13.59 8.32
C PHE A 19 -2.12 13.02 9.12
N ILE A 20 -2.37 12.57 10.35
CA ILE A 20 -1.33 11.94 11.18
C ILE A 20 -0.83 10.64 10.51
N GLY A 21 -1.74 9.87 9.91
CA GLY A 21 -1.40 8.66 9.16
C GLY A 21 -0.48 8.91 7.97
N SER A 22 -0.70 10.01 7.24
CA SER A 22 0.17 10.38 6.12
C SER A 22 1.58 10.75 6.57
N ILE A 23 1.71 11.46 7.70
CA ILE A 23 3.01 11.79 8.28
C ILE A 23 3.72 10.53 8.77
N ALA A 24 3.02 9.63 9.48
CA ALA A 24 3.60 8.38 9.95
C ALA A 24 4.06 7.48 8.78
N ALA A 25 3.26 7.39 7.71
CA ALA A 25 3.63 6.66 6.50
C ALA A 25 4.85 7.29 5.80
N PHE A 26 4.91 8.62 5.71
CA PHE A 26 6.07 9.32 5.17
C PHE A 26 7.33 9.01 5.96
N VAL A 27 7.28 9.10 7.30
CA VAL A 27 8.42 8.79 8.18
C VAL A 27 8.85 7.33 8.02
N MET A 28 7.89 6.40 7.89
CA MET A 28 8.18 4.98 7.67
C MET A 28 8.90 4.75 6.34
N LEU A 29 8.39 5.29 5.23
CA LEU A 29 8.99 5.09 3.90
C LEU A 29 10.34 5.79 3.77
N PHE A 30 10.46 7.01 4.28
CA PHE A 30 11.74 7.72 4.32
C PHE A 30 12.74 7.00 5.21
N GLY A 31 12.30 6.50 6.37
CA GLY A 31 13.09 5.67 7.26
C GLY A 31 13.58 4.37 6.60
N ALA A 32 12.77 3.75 5.74
CA ALA A 32 13.18 2.60 4.95
C ALA A 32 14.33 2.94 3.99
N VAL A 33 14.23 4.08 3.30
CA VAL A 33 15.32 4.56 2.42
C VAL A 33 16.61 4.80 3.21
N VAL A 34 16.51 5.47 4.37
CA VAL A 34 17.67 5.71 5.26
C VAL A 34 18.25 4.39 5.77
N PHE A 35 17.41 3.42 6.13
CA PHE A 35 17.85 2.10 6.57
C PHE A 35 18.68 1.37 5.50
N PHE A 36 18.24 1.40 4.24
CA PHE A 36 19.00 0.78 3.14
C PHE A 36 20.35 1.46 2.82
N HIS A 37 20.51 2.75 3.21
CA HIS A 37 21.74 3.49 2.93
C HIS A 37 22.71 3.56 4.12
N SER A 38 22.18 3.61 5.34
CA SER A 38 22.99 3.85 6.56
C SER A 38 22.85 2.78 7.62
N GLU A 39 22.14 1.68 7.34
CA GLU A 39 21.88 0.56 8.27
C GLU A 39 21.24 0.97 9.60
N ASN A 40 20.73 2.20 9.70
CA ASN A 40 20.09 2.70 10.92
C ASN A 40 18.57 2.45 10.90
N PRO A 41 18.03 1.50 11.69
CA PRO A 41 16.63 1.10 11.62
C PRO A 41 15.67 1.99 12.41
N TRP A 42 16.17 2.87 13.29
CA TRP A 42 15.34 3.56 14.27
C TRP A 42 14.23 4.41 13.67
N MET A 43 14.53 5.10 12.59
CA MET A 43 13.54 5.94 11.90
C MET A 43 12.44 5.12 11.22
N PHE A 44 12.81 3.99 10.62
CA PHE A 44 11.86 3.05 10.04
C PHE A 44 10.94 2.45 11.12
N ILE A 45 11.53 1.99 12.24
CA ILE A 45 10.77 1.42 13.36
C ILE A 45 9.81 2.45 13.95
N ALA A 46 10.26 3.68 14.16
CA ALA A 46 9.42 4.76 14.68
C ALA A 46 8.22 5.04 13.74
N GLY A 47 8.46 5.14 12.42
CA GLY A 47 7.40 5.32 11.43
C GLY A 47 6.43 4.13 11.40
N PHE A 48 6.95 2.89 11.45
CA PHE A 48 6.14 1.68 11.46
C PHE A 48 5.23 1.60 12.68
N VAL A 49 5.76 1.86 13.87
CA VAL A 49 4.97 1.91 15.12
C VAL A 49 3.92 3.04 15.04
N GLY A 50 4.29 4.19 14.48
CA GLY A 50 3.36 5.30 14.25
C GLY A 50 2.19 4.90 13.33
N VAL A 51 2.46 4.22 12.23
CA VAL A 51 1.41 3.71 11.32
C VAL A 51 0.49 2.72 12.04
N LEU A 52 1.04 1.76 12.79
CA LEU A 52 0.24 0.80 13.55
C LEU A 52 -0.65 1.49 14.59
N PHE A 53 -0.11 2.48 15.30
CA PHE A 53 -0.86 3.25 16.28
C PHE A 53 -2.03 4.01 15.62
N VAL A 54 -1.77 4.73 14.54
CA VAL A 54 -2.83 5.46 13.82
C VAL A 54 -3.89 4.50 13.29
N MET A 55 -3.48 3.37 12.72
CA MET A 55 -4.39 2.35 12.23
C MET A 55 -5.31 1.83 13.33
N TYR A 56 -4.75 1.50 14.49
CA TYR A 56 -5.54 1.04 15.64
C TYR A 56 -6.57 2.08 16.10
N VAL A 57 -6.15 3.33 16.29
CA VAL A 57 -7.03 4.39 16.78
C VAL A 57 -8.11 4.74 15.76
N TRP A 58 -7.74 4.83 14.47
CA TRP A 58 -8.70 5.11 13.41
C TRP A 58 -9.76 4.02 13.30
N TRP A 59 -9.35 2.75 13.40
CA TRP A 59 -10.32 1.65 13.39
C TRP A 59 -11.20 1.66 14.63
N ALA A 60 -10.67 1.99 15.79
CA ALA A 60 -11.47 2.15 17.00
C ALA A 60 -12.53 3.25 16.86
N ASP A 61 -12.21 4.35 16.21
CA ASP A 61 -13.17 5.42 15.94
C ASP A 61 -14.24 4.96 14.93
N THR A 62 -13.87 4.25 13.87
CA THR A 62 -14.83 3.65 12.91
C THR A 62 -15.81 2.69 13.60
N VAL A 63 -15.34 1.89 14.57
CA VAL A 63 -16.21 1.01 15.37
C VAL A 63 -17.18 1.81 16.21
N LYS A 64 -16.73 2.91 16.84
CA LYS A 64 -17.62 3.82 17.60
C LYS A 64 -18.68 4.46 16.72
N GLU A 65 -18.32 4.91 15.53
CA GLU A 65 -19.25 5.47 14.54
C GLU A 65 -20.38 4.47 14.20
N ASN A 66 -20.03 3.19 14.03
CA ASN A 66 -21.02 2.14 13.83
C ASN A 66 -21.95 1.97 15.04
N GLN A 67 -21.42 2.03 16.27
CA GLN A 67 -22.22 1.89 17.50
C GLN A 67 -23.17 3.08 17.74
N VAL A 68 -22.78 4.28 17.31
CA VAL A 68 -23.63 5.49 17.38
C VAL A 68 -24.74 5.47 16.33
N GLY A 69 -24.70 4.54 15.36
CA GLY A 69 -25.72 4.39 14.32
C GLY A 69 -25.45 5.22 13.06
N ASP A 70 -24.20 5.62 12.84
CA ASP A 70 -23.79 6.36 11.64
C ASP A 70 -23.75 5.47 10.39
N HIS A 71 -23.74 4.15 10.57
CA HIS A 71 -23.81 3.18 9.48
C HIS A 71 -25.26 2.85 9.14
N THR A 72 -25.91 3.73 8.39
CA THR A 72 -27.25 3.53 7.85
C THR A 72 -27.29 2.38 6.83
N PRO A 73 -28.47 1.83 6.47
CA PRO A 73 -28.58 0.81 5.43
C PRO A 73 -27.95 1.22 4.09
N VAL A 74 -28.03 2.50 3.72
CA VAL A 74 -27.42 3.04 2.50
C VAL A 74 -25.90 2.97 2.59
N VAL A 75 -25.31 3.36 3.71
CA VAL A 75 -23.87 3.28 3.98
C VAL A 75 -23.38 1.84 3.95
N LEU A 76 -24.13 0.90 4.54
CA LEU A 76 -23.79 -0.54 4.53
C LEU A 76 -23.75 -1.11 3.10
N ILE A 77 -24.68 -0.70 2.23
CA ILE A 77 -24.66 -1.09 0.82
C ILE A 77 -23.40 -0.53 0.15
N GLY A 78 -23.09 0.75 0.36
CA GLY A 78 -21.87 1.40 -0.16
C GLY A 78 -20.59 0.68 0.28
N LEU A 79 -20.48 0.31 1.56
CA LEU A 79 -19.33 -0.42 2.10
C LEU A 79 -19.19 -1.82 1.47
N ARG A 80 -20.30 -2.55 1.25
CA ARG A 80 -20.27 -3.86 0.57
C ARG A 80 -19.77 -3.75 -0.87
N TYR A 81 -20.30 -2.80 -1.64
CA TYR A 81 -19.83 -2.58 -3.02
C TYR A 81 -18.37 -2.11 -3.05
N GLY A 82 -17.97 -1.22 -2.15
CA GLY A 82 -16.58 -0.77 -2.02
C GLY A 82 -15.63 -1.95 -1.74
N PHE A 83 -16.01 -2.86 -0.84
CA PHE A 83 -15.21 -4.04 -0.53
C PHE A 83 -15.12 -5.02 -1.72
N ILE A 84 -16.24 -5.25 -2.43
CA ILE A 84 -16.23 -6.09 -3.65
C ILE A 84 -15.33 -5.49 -4.73
N LEU A 85 -15.42 -4.18 -4.97
CA LEU A 85 -14.57 -3.50 -5.93
C LEU A 85 -13.10 -3.55 -5.54
N PHE A 86 -12.79 -3.42 -4.25
CA PHE A 86 -11.43 -3.59 -3.74
C PHE A 86 -10.89 -5.00 -4.02
N ILE A 87 -11.66 -6.06 -3.70
CA ILE A 87 -11.27 -7.45 -4.02
C ILE A 87 -11.06 -7.63 -5.52
N MET A 88 -11.94 -7.08 -6.36
CA MET A 88 -11.79 -7.16 -7.81
C MET A 88 -10.51 -6.48 -8.29
N SER A 89 -10.13 -5.34 -7.72
CA SER A 89 -8.87 -4.66 -8.05
C SER A 89 -7.65 -5.50 -7.70
N GLU A 90 -7.67 -6.17 -6.53
CA GLU A 90 -6.59 -7.07 -6.10
C GLU A 90 -6.48 -8.30 -7.01
N VAL A 91 -7.61 -8.91 -7.40
CA VAL A 91 -7.63 -10.02 -8.36
C VAL A 91 -7.03 -9.58 -9.70
N MET A 92 -7.39 -8.40 -10.21
CA MET A 92 -6.83 -7.88 -11.46
C MET A 92 -5.33 -7.57 -11.35
N PHE A 93 -4.87 -7.09 -10.19
CA PHE A 93 -3.45 -6.88 -9.89
C PHE A 93 -2.66 -8.19 -9.96
N PHE A 94 -3.13 -9.24 -9.29
CA PHE A 94 -2.50 -10.57 -9.36
C PHE A 94 -2.53 -11.15 -10.77
N LEU A 95 -3.66 -11.01 -11.47
CA LEU A 95 -3.79 -11.50 -12.84
C LEU A 95 -2.77 -10.84 -13.79
N ALA A 96 -2.52 -9.53 -13.63
CA ALA A 96 -1.50 -8.82 -14.40
C ALA A 96 -0.09 -9.34 -14.12
N TRP A 97 0.25 -9.61 -12.85
CA TRP A 97 1.54 -10.18 -12.47
C TRP A 97 1.73 -11.60 -13.01
N PHE A 98 0.73 -12.48 -12.85
CA PHE A 98 0.78 -13.83 -13.39
C PHE A 98 0.85 -13.84 -14.91
N TRP A 99 0.08 -12.98 -15.57
CA TRP A 99 0.15 -12.81 -17.03
C TRP A 99 1.55 -12.44 -17.49
N SER A 100 2.16 -11.43 -16.86
CA SER A 100 3.52 -11.00 -17.18
C SER A 100 4.53 -12.14 -16.97
N PHE A 101 4.44 -12.83 -15.83
CA PHE A 101 5.31 -13.97 -15.52
C PHE A 101 5.17 -15.09 -16.56
N PHE A 102 3.95 -15.56 -16.85
CA PHE A 102 3.72 -16.65 -17.80
C PHE A 102 4.09 -16.24 -19.22
N LYS A 103 3.86 -15.00 -19.62
CA LYS A 103 4.29 -14.50 -20.92
C LYS A 103 5.80 -14.66 -21.10
N HIS A 104 6.59 -14.25 -20.12
CA HIS A 104 8.05 -14.36 -20.18
C HIS A 104 8.55 -15.80 -20.01
N ALA A 105 7.85 -16.61 -19.22
CA ALA A 105 8.21 -18.02 -19.02
C ALA A 105 7.93 -18.89 -20.26
N MET A 106 6.78 -18.67 -20.93
CA MET A 106 6.38 -19.47 -22.10
C MET A 106 6.93 -18.95 -23.42
N TYR A 107 7.18 -17.64 -23.51
CA TYR A 107 7.75 -16.98 -24.68
C TYR A 107 9.01 -16.21 -24.27
N PRO A 108 10.10 -16.92 -23.89
CA PRO A 108 11.36 -16.23 -23.64
C PRO A 108 11.77 -15.52 -24.93
N MET A 109 11.93 -14.21 -24.86
CA MET A 109 12.44 -13.43 -25.98
C MET A 109 13.85 -13.95 -26.29
N GLY A 110 14.02 -14.56 -27.44
CA GLY A 110 15.28 -15.20 -27.85
C GLY A 110 16.42 -14.19 -28.11
N GLU A 111 16.18 -12.91 -27.96
CA GLU A 111 17.20 -11.87 -27.95
C GLU A 111 17.21 -11.22 -26.57
N MET A 112 18.35 -11.32 -25.88
CA MET A 112 18.57 -10.58 -24.65
C MET A 112 18.26 -9.09 -24.91
N SER A 113 17.38 -8.51 -24.11
CA SER A 113 17.13 -7.08 -24.21
C SER A 113 18.48 -6.34 -24.11
N PRO A 114 18.65 -5.21 -24.80
CA PRO A 114 19.92 -4.43 -24.71
C PRO A 114 20.38 -4.17 -23.28
N LEU A 115 19.42 -4.06 -22.34
CA LEU A 115 19.71 -3.87 -20.91
C LEU A 115 20.31 -5.13 -20.25
N GLN A 116 19.87 -6.34 -20.65
CA GLN A 116 20.47 -7.58 -20.15
C GLN A 116 21.85 -7.81 -20.78
N ALA A 117 22.02 -7.54 -22.06
CA ALA A 117 23.31 -7.61 -22.71
C ALA A 117 24.35 -6.69 -22.04
N VAL A 118 23.95 -5.46 -21.69
CA VAL A 118 24.81 -4.51 -20.95
C VAL A 118 25.17 -5.04 -19.56
N SER A 119 24.23 -5.65 -18.85
CA SER A 119 24.49 -6.24 -17.52
C SER A 119 25.51 -7.37 -17.58
N TYR A 120 25.43 -8.26 -18.56
CA TYR A 120 26.40 -9.36 -18.72
C TYR A 120 27.76 -8.85 -19.18
N THR A 121 27.86 -7.85 -20.04
CA THR A 121 29.15 -7.25 -20.45
C THR A 121 29.84 -6.59 -19.28
N HIS A 122 29.15 -5.91 -18.39
CA HIS A 122 29.74 -5.31 -17.18
C HIS A 122 30.19 -6.35 -16.14
N LEU A 123 29.57 -7.52 -16.07
CA LEU A 123 29.95 -8.61 -15.15
C LEU A 123 31.12 -9.46 -15.69
N THR A 124 31.24 -9.60 -17.00
CA THR A 124 32.26 -10.47 -17.62
C THR A 124 33.58 -9.73 -17.96
N LEU A 125 33.53 -8.43 -18.19
CA LEU A 125 34.75 -7.63 -18.47
C LEU A 125 35.83 -7.72 -17.38
N PRO A 126 35.54 -7.64 -16.09
CA PRO A 126 36.55 -7.78 -15.04
C PRO A 126 37.16 -9.17 -14.95
N THR A 127 36.39 -10.22 -15.31
CA THR A 127 36.89 -11.61 -15.24
C THR A 127 37.79 -11.99 -16.41
N ILE A 128 37.66 -11.35 -17.58
CA ILE A 128 38.52 -11.58 -18.73
C ILE A 128 39.88 -10.90 -18.59
N LEU A 129 39.96 -9.83 -17.80
CA LEU A 129 41.23 -9.12 -17.54
C LEU A 129 42.10 -9.78 -16.45
N LEU A 130 41.61 -10.82 -15.78
CA LEU A 130 42.30 -11.56 -14.72
C LEU A 130 42.90 -12.90 -15.20
N VAL A 131 42.79 -13.23 -16.49
CA VAL A 131 43.43 -14.35 -17.16
C VAL A 131 44.50 -13.81 -18.13
#